data_5b51860eeb098e202b27859b2ed1226a
#
_entry.id   5b51860eeb098e202b27859b2ed1226a
#
_cell.length_a   1.000
_cell.length_b   1.000
_cell.length_c   1.000
_cell.angle_alpha   90.00
_cell.angle_beta   90.00
_cell.angle_gamma   90.00
#
_symmetry.space_group_name_H-M   'P 1'
#
loop_
_entity.id
_entity.type
_entity.pdbx_description
1 polymer ?
#
loop_
_entity_poly.entity_id
_entity_poly.type
_entity_poly.pdbx_seq_one_letter_code
_entity_poly.pdbx_strand_id
1 'polypeptide(L)'
;ATEYIENSERQGIFESVLSMIDAYNKALSEKANDVDYFADAYMKILGAKLSEPELKAIRDMRILNFEGEDGSKIIADFMSKPSADTTQENLLERIERLIFQISMVANINDENFGASSGIALKYKLQSMNNLAKTEERKFTSGMNQRYKLIFSNPVSGMKADDWLKVDIKFTRNF
;
A
#
# COMPACT_ATOMS: atom_id res chain seq x y z
N ALA A 1 15.96 -11.24 -7.01
CA ALA A 1 15.73 -12.13 -5.87
C ALA A 1 17.01 -12.90 -5.52
N THR A 2 17.26 -13.10 -4.24
CA THR A 2 18.48 -13.71 -3.73
C THR A 2 18.19 -15.10 -3.16
N GLU A 3 18.90 -16.11 -3.62
CA GLU A 3 18.77 -17.47 -3.12
C GLU A 3 19.56 -17.67 -1.83
N TYR A 4 18.92 -18.16 -0.78
CA TYR A 4 19.53 -18.61 0.47
C TYR A 4 18.73 -19.79 1.04
N ILE A 5 19.18 -20.43 2.10
CA ILE A 5 18.60 -21.69 2.60
C ILE A 5 17.08 -21.59 2.82
N GLU A 6 16.60 -20.43 3.29
CA GLU A 6 15.17 -20.16 3.55
C GLU A 6 14.43 -19.55 2.36
N ASN A 7 15.12 -19.33 1.23
CA ASN A 7 14.57 -18.74 -0.01
C ASN A 7 15.07 -19.51 -1.24
N SER A 8 14.84 -20.82 -1.27
CA SER A 8 15.21 -21.69 -2.39
C SER A 8 14.51 -21.31 -3.69
N GLU A 9 13.32 -20.72 -3.60
CA GLU A 9 12.52 -20.27 -4.75
C GLU A 9 12.93 -18.89 -5.27
N ARG A 10 13.92 -18.25 -4.65
CA ARG A 10 14.43 -16.92 -5.03
C ARG A 10 13.34 -15.83 -5.00
N GLN A 11 12.44 -15.92 -4.05
CA GLN A 11 11.39 -14.94 -3.88
C GLN A 11 11.95 -13.56 -3.55
N GLY A 12 11.29 -12.52 -4.07
CA GLY A 12 11.59 -11.13 -3.71
C GLY A 12 11.04 -10.78 -2.33
N ILE A 13 11.49 -9.66 -1.77
CA ILE A 13 11.08 -9.17 -0.43
C ILE A 13 9.56 -9.01 -0.32
N PHE A 14 8.89 -8.62 -1.42
CA PHE A 14 7.45 -8.32 -1.42
C PHE A 14 6.58 -9.51 -1.84
N GLU A 15 7.14 -10.62 -2.30
CA GLU A 15 6.33 -11.74 -2.82
C GLU A 15 5.41 -12.34 -1.76
N SER A 16 5.85 -12.40 -0.51
CA SER A 16 5.03 -12.89 0.61
C SER A 16 3.80 -12.01 0.91
N VAL A 17 3.78 -10.76 0.43
CA VAL A 17 2.72 -9.79 0.69
C VAL A 17 2.00 -9.29 -0.56
N LEU A 18 2.33 -9.81 -1.76
CA LEU A 18 1.71 -9.37 -3.03
C LEU A 18 0.19 -9.48 -3.00
N SER A 19 -0.36 -10.58 -2.51
CA SER A 19 -1.81 -10.77 -2.40
C SER A 19 -2.48 -9.75 -1.48
N MET A 20 -1.77 -9.29 -0.44
CA MET A 20 -2.27 -8.25 0.47
C MET A 20 -2.19 -6.87 -0.18
N ILE A 21 -1.14 -6.59 -0.97
CA ILE A 21 -1.00 -5.36 -1.76
C ILE A 21 -2.14 -5.28 -2.78
N ASP A 22 -2.45 -6.38 -3.47
CA ASP A 22 -3.55 -6.43 -4.42
C ASP A 22 -4.91 -6.22 -3.73
N ALA A 23 -5.12 -6.83 -2.56
CA ALA A 23 -6.32 -6.64 -1.76
C ALA A 23 -6.46 -5.19 -1.27
N TYR A 24 -5.37 -4.56 -0.84
CA TYR A 24 -5.33 -3.15 -0.45
C TYR A 24 -5.71 -2.23 -1.62
N ASN A 25 -5.07 -2.42 -2.76
CA ASN A 25 -5.33 -1.63 -3.97
C ASN A 25 -6.79 -1.78 -4.44
N LYS A 26 -7.33 -3.01 -4.38
CA LYS A 26 -8.73 -3.27 -4.72
C LYS A 26 -9.68 -2.56 -3.76
N ALA A 27 -9.47 -2.68 -2.44
CA ALA A 27 -10.32 -2.03 -1.44
C ALA A 27 -10.27 -0.49 -1.56
N LEU A 28 -9.09 0.08 -1.85
CA LEU A 28 -8.93 1.51 -2.08
C LEU A 28 -9.67 1.97 -3.35
N SER A 29 -9.60 1.19 -4.43
CA SER A 29 -10.32 1.46 -5.67
C SER A 29 -11.84 1.37 -5.48
N GLU A 30 -12.33 0.40 -4.74
CA GLU A 30 -13.75 0.27 -4.41
C GLU A 30 -14.22 1.46 -3.57
N LYS A 31 -13.42 1.93 -2.62
CA LYS A 31 -13.72 3.12 -1.83
C LYS A 31 -13.77 4.39 -2.70
N ALA A 32 -12.83 4.56 -3.63
CA ALA A 32 -12.87 5.67 -4.57
C ALA A 32 -14.13 5.65 -5.44
N ASN A 33 -14.54 4.47 -5.93
CA ASN A 33 -15.76 4.30 -6.70
C ASN A 33 -17.02 4.59 -5.86
N ASP A 34 -17.01 4.25 -4.57
CA ASP A 34 -18.11 4.58 -3.67
C ASP A 34 -18.27 6.11 -3.50
N VAL A 35 -17.17 6.86 -3.44
CA VAL A 35 -17.20 8.33 -3.39
C VAL A 35 -17.81 8.91 -4.68
N ASP A 36 -17.42 8.39 -5.85
CA ASP A 36 -17.99 8.81 -7.13
C ASP A 36 -19.48 8.47 -7.22
N TYR A 37 -19.89 7.30 -6.72
CA TYR A 37 -21.29 6.90 -6.65
C TYR A 37 -22.14 7.83 -5.78
N PHE A 38 -21.62 8.34 -4.65
CA PHE A 38 -22.33 9.33 -3.83
C PHE A 38 -22.52 10.66 -4.53
N ALA A 39 -21.65 11.03 -5.47
CA ALA A 39 -21.84 12.23 -6.28
C ALA A 39 -23.04 12.11 -7.22
N ASP A 40 -23.40 10.88 -7.63
CA ASP A 40 -24.49 10.55 -8.53
C ASP A 40 -25.68 9.88 -7.81
N ALA A 41 -25.84 10.12 -6.51
CA ALA A 41 -26.87 9.48 -5.68
C ALA A 41 -28.28 9.72 -6.22
N TYR A 42 -29.07 8.63 -6.34
CA TYR A 42 -30.47 8.71 -6.76
C TYR A 42 -31.32 9.35 -5.66
N MET A 43 -32.16 10.30 -6.07
CA MET A 43 -33.14 10.88 -5.18
C MET A 43 -34.40 10.00 -5.12
N LYS A 44 -34.85 9.68 -3.91
CA LYS A 44 -36.08 8.98 -3.63
C LYS A 44 -37.13 9.99 -3.20
N ILE A 45 -38.27 10.00 -3.91
CA ILE A 45 -39.40 10.86 -3.57
C ILE A 45 -40.61 9.99 -3.26
N LEU A 46 -41.19 10.18 -2.11
CA LEU A 46 -42.38 9.47 -1.66
C LEU A 46 -43.51 10.48 -1.44
N GLY A 47 -44.72 10.12 -1.87
CA GLY A 47 -45.92 10.92 -1.65
C GLY A 47 -46.25 11.94 -2.75
N ALA A 48 -45.39 12.11 -3.75
CA ALA A 48 -45.63 12.96 -4.92
C ALA A 48 -45.35 12.25 -6.23
N LYS A 49 -46.11 12.60 -7.28
CA LYS A 49 -45.87 12.16 -8.66
C LYS A 49 -45.31 13.34 -9.42
N LEU A 50 -44.09 13.25 -9.86
CA LEU A 50 -43.40 14.31 -10.59
C LEU A 50 -43.78 14.30 -12.07
N SER A 51 -43.98 15.48 -12.64
CA SER A 51 -44.13 15.68 -14.08
C SER A 51 -42.76 15.72 -14.79
N GLU A 52 -42.74 15.51 -16.12
CA GLU A 52 -41.51 15.58 -16.90
C GLU A 52 -40.74 16.91 -16.77
N PRO A 53 -41.37 18.09 -16.75
CA PRO A 53 -40.66 19.36 -16.55
C PRO A 53 -40.03 19.48 -15.17
N GLU A 54 -40.66 18.96 -14.12
CA GLU A 54 -40.10 18.94 -12.75
C GLU A 54 -38.88 18.01 -12.67
N LEU A 55 -38.92 16.86 -13.32
CA LEU A 55 -37.77 15.95 -13.43
C LEU A 55 -36.57 16.61 -14.14
N LYS A 56 -36.82 17.42 -15.19
CA LYS A 56 -35.77 18.20 -15.84
C LYS A 56 -35.20 19.28 -14.94
N ALA A 57 -36.05 20.00 -14.23
CA ALA A 57 -35.61 21.03 -13.29
C ALA A 57 -34.75 20.45 -12.14
N ILE A 58 -35.09 19.29 -11.64
CA ILE A 58 -34.27 18.57 -10.64
C ILE A 58 -32.91 18.22 -11.21
N ARG A 59 -32.85 17.69 -12.42
CA ARG A 59 -31.59 17.29 -13.10
C ARG A 59 -30.70 18.50 -13.38
N ASP A 60 -31.26 19.58 -13.88
CA ASP A 60 -30.49 20.72 -14.38
C ASP A 60 -30.13 21.71 -13.27
N MET A 61 -31.03 21.94 -12.32
CA MET A 61 -30.86 22.94 -11.25
C MET A 61 -30.54 22.33 -9.88
N ARG A 62 -30.68 21.00 -9.72
CA ARG A 62 -30.54 20.28 -8.43
C ARG A 62 -31.41 20.85 -7.31
N ILE A 63 -32.51 21.49 -7.65
CA ILE A 63 -33.48 22.12 -6.73
C ILE A 63 -34.79 21.35 -6.81
N LEU A 64 -35.33 21.03 -5.66
CA LEU A 64 -36.59 20.38 -5.47
C LEU A 64 -37.47 21.30 -4.67
N ASN A 65 -38.56 21.79 -5.27
CA ASN A 65 -39.54 22.61 -4.59
C ASN A 65 -40.92 21.98 -4.76
N PHE A 66 -41.60 21.67 -3.65
CA PHE A 66 -42.94 21.16 -3.67
C PHE A 66 -43.88 22.25 -3.10
N GLU A 67 -44.79 22.75 -3.94
CA GLU A 67 -45.87 23.62 -3.54
C GLU A 67 -47.15 22.79 -3.47
N GLY A 68 -47.69 22.65 -2.25
CA GLY A 68 -48.95 21.93 -2.04
C GLY A 68 -49.46 22.00 -0.62
N GLU A 69 -50.77 21.91 -0.44
CA GLU A 69 -51.44 22.00 0.87
C GLU A 69 -51.10 20.88 1.86
N ASP A 70 -50.47 19.76 1.37
CA ASP A 70 -50.11 18.58 2.15
C ASP A 70 -48.61 18.24 2.14
N GLY A 71 -47.75 19.27 2.12
CA GLY A 71 -46.30 19.12 2.10
C GLY A 71 -45.70 18.28 3.23
N SER A 72 -46.48 18.08 4.32
CA SER A 72 -46.06 17.20 5.43
C SER A 72 -45.98 15.70 5.12
N LYS A 73 -46.54 15.28 3.97
CA LYS A 73 -46.57 13.88 3.55
C LYS A 73 -45.54 13.54 2.46
N ILE A 74 -44.84 14.56 1.95
CA ILE A 74 -43.86 14.39 0.91
C ILE A 74 -42.49 14.21 1.59
N ILE A 75 -41.85 13.09 1.33
CA ILE A 75 -40.49 12.79 1.77
C ILE A 75 -39.59 12.75 0.55
N ALA A 76 -38.64 13.65 0.49
CA ALA A 76 -37.57 13.67 -0.50
C ALA A 76 -36.25 13.38 0.23
N ASP A 77 -35.59 12.30 -0.12
CA ASP A 77 -34.33 11.89 0.49
C ASP A 77 -33.43 11.23 -0.56
N PHE A 78 -32.13 11.30 -0.35
CA PHE A 78 -31.20 10.59 -1.20
C PHE A 78 -31.14 9.13 -0.78
N MET A 79 -31.17 8.24 -1.77
CA MET A 79 -30.90 6.83 -1.51
C MET A 79 -29.42 6.67 -1.19
N SER A 80 -29.06 6.68 0.08
CA SER A 80 -27.71 6.42 0.54
C SER A 80 -27.47 4.92 0.71
N LYS A 81 -26.32 4.43 0.21
CA LYS A 81 -25.77 3.15 0.63
C LYS A 81 -25.44 3.26 2.13
N PRO A 82 -25.74 2.26 2.96
CA PRO A 82 -25.28 2.27 4.35
C PRO A 82 -23.76 2.52 4.37
N SER A 83 -23.33 3.57 5.05
CA SER A 83 -21.92 3.91 5.12
C SER A 83 -21.15 2.84 5.91
N ALA A 84 -20.42 2.00 5.22
CA ALA A 84 -19.44 1.08 5.83
C ALA A 84 -18.04 1.74 5.94
N ASP A 85 -18.01 3.07 5.92
CA ASP A 85 -16.75 3.84 5.79
C ASP A 85 -15.76 3.52 6.91
N THR A 86 -16.21 3.49 8.16
CA THR A 86 -15.36 3.10 9.30
C THR A 86 -14.87 1.66 9.20
N THR A 87 -15.68 0.74 8.69
CA THR A 87 -15.29 -0.66 8.52
C THR A 87 -14.25 -0.80 7.40
N GLN A 88 -14.42 -0.05 6.31
CA GLN A 88 -13.47 -0.03 5.21
C GLN A 88 -12.13 0.59 5.62
N GLU A 89 -12.14 1.70 6.37
CA GLU A 89 -10.92 2.29 6.91
C GLU A 89 -10.17 1.32 7.83
N ASN A 90 -10.86 0.71 8.78
CA ASN A 90 -10.26 -0.28 9.68
C ASN A 90 -9.65 -1.47 8.91
N LEU A 91 -10.28 -1.88 7.79
CA LEU A 91 -9.76 -2.94 6.94
C LEU A 91 -8.48 -2.50 6.23
N LEU A 92 -8.47 -1.30 5.63
CA LEU A 92 -7.30 -0.74 4.94
C LEU A 92 -6.12 -0.59 5.90
N GLU A 93 -6.33 0.02 7.07
CA GLU A 93 -5.30 0.15 8.10
C GLU A 93 -4.74 -1.20 8.55
N ARG A 94 -5.62 -2.20 8.72
CA ARG A 94 -5.18 -3.54 9.12
C ARG A 94 -4.35 -4.21 8.04
N ILE A 95 -4.75 -4.13 6.77
CA ILE A 95 -4.00 -4.70 5.64
C ILE A 95 -2.65 -4.00 5.52
N GLU A 96 -2.61 -2.67 5.57
CA GLU A 96 -1.36 -1.90 5.54
C GLU A 96 -0.40 -2.34 6.64
N ARG A 97 -0.86 -2.42 7.88
CA ARG A 97 -0.05 -2.89 9.01
C ARG A 97 0.51 -4.29 8.78
N LEU A 98 -0.30 -5.21 8.26
CA LEU A 98 0.14 -6.57 7.97
C LEU A 98 1.17 -6.62 6.84
N ILE A 99 1.04 -5.80 5.80
CA ILE A 99 2.02 -5.69 4.71
C ILE A 99 3.40 -5.35 5.29
N PHE A 100 3.49 -4.29 6.09
CA PHE A 100 4.76 -3.89 6.71
C PHE A 100 5.30 -4.93 7.70
N GLN A 101 4.41 -5.55 8.49
CA GLN A 101 4.81 -6.56 9.48
C GLN A 101 5.36 -7.84 8.83
N ILE A 102 4.70 -8.36 7.79
CA ILE A 102 5.09 -9.62 7.14
C ILE A 102 6.30 -9.41 6.23
N SER A 103 6.37 -8.28 5.52
CA SER A 103 7.55 -7.94 4.70
C SER A 103 8.78 -7.58 5.53
N MET A 104 8.66 -7.44 6.85
CA MET A 104 9.71 -6.99 7.76
C MET A 104 10.25 -5.58 7.43
N VAL A 105 9.53 -4.80 6.65
CA VAL A 105 9.88 -3.42 6.30
C VAL A 105 9.25 -2.47 7.33
N ALA A 106 10.03 -1.50 7.81
CA ALA A 106 9.52 -0.51 8.76
C ALA A 106 8.61 0.50 8.05
N ASN A 107 7.39 0.73 8.62
CA ASN A 107 6.55 1.83 8.16
C ASN A 107 7.08 3.15 8.75
N ILE A 108 7.79 3.91 7.94
CA ILE A 108 8.36 5.22 8.34
C ILE A 108 7.30 6.33 8.37
N ASN A 109 6.13 6.11 7.76
CA ASN A 109 5.02 7.07 7.75
C ASN A 109 4.10 6.91 8.97
N ASP A 110 4.32 5.90 9.82
CA ASP A 110 3.58 5.75 11.08
C ASP A 110 3.82 6.96 11.97
N GLU A 111 2.75 7.60 12.45
CA GLU A 111 2.78 8.81 13.30
C GLU A 111 3.67 8.63 14.55
N ASN A 112 3.73 7.39 15.07
CA ASN A 112 4.54 7.05 16.22
C ASN A 112 6.00 6.73 15.87
N PHE A 113 6.37 6.72 14.57
CA PHE A 113 7.73 6.40 14.17
C PHE A 113 8.70 7.51 14.55
N GLY A 114 8.37 8.77 14.23
CA GLY A 114 9.20 9.94 14.55
C GLY A 114 9.24 10.35 16.01
N ALA A 115 8.19 10.03 16.77
CA ALA A 115 8.09 10.35 18.21
C ALA A 115 8.86 9.37 19.12
N SER A 116 9.45 8.31 18.54
CA SER A 116 10.16 7.27 19.30
C SER A 116 11.56 7.74 19.70
N SER A 117 12.00 7.37 20.91
CA SER A 117 13.39 7.57 21.32
C SER A 117 14.35 6.82 20.37
N GLY A 118 15.62 7.29 20.24
CA GLY A 118 16.59 6.65 19.36
C GLY A 118 16.78 5.15 19.61
N ILE A 119 16.63 4.69 20.88
CA ILE A 119 16.69 3.28 21.25
C ILE A 119 15.44 2.53 20.75
N ALA A 120 14.25 3.09 20.93
CA ALA A 120 13.00 2.49 20.44
C ALA A 120 12.99 2.43 18.90
N LEU A 121 13.49 3.45 18.23
CA LEU A 121 13.66 3.47 16.78
C LEU A 121 14.59 2.36 16.28
N LYS A 122 15.70 2.12 16.99
CA LYS A 122 16.63 1.04 16.68
C LYS A 122 15.95 -0.34 16.75
N TYR A 123 15.09 -0.57 17.75
CA TYR A 123 14.32 -1.81 17.86
C TYR A 123 13.28 -1.93 16.73
N LYS A 124 12.57 -0.87 16.40
CA LYS A 124 11.61 -0.86 15.26
C LYS A 124 12.28 -1.21 13.93
N LEU A 125 13.52 -0.75 13.72
CA LEU A 125 14.30 -1.02 12.51
C LEU A 125 15.02 -2.38 12.52
N GLN A 126 15.01 -3.12 13.63
CA GLN A 126 15.82 -4.33 13.78
C GLN A 126 15.45 -5.42 12.76
N SER A 127 14.16 -5.65 12.51
CA SER A 127 13.68 -6.65 11.54
C SER A 127 14.17 -6.33 10.14
N MET A 128 14.02 -5.08 9.71
CA MET A 128 14.49 -4.58 8.41
C MET A 128 16.02 -4.68 8.31
N ASN A 129 16.75 -4.36 9.37
CA ASN A 129 18.20 -4.51 9.42
C ASN A 129 18.65 -5.97 9.29
N ASN A 130 17.93 -6.90 9.90
CA ASN A 130 18.24 -8.33 9.81
C ASN A 130 17.99 -8.86 8.39
N LEU A 131 16.90 -8.43 7.75
CA LEU A 131 16.61 -8.74 6.36
C LEU A 131 17.72 -8.22 5.45
N ALA A 132 18.10 -6.95 5.59
CA ALA A 132 19.18 -6.33 4.84
C ALA A 132 20.53 -7.07 5.01
N LYS A 133 20.88 -7.47 6.24
CA LYS A 133 22.10 -8.26 6.50
C LYS A 133 22.10 -9.61 5.78
N THR A 134 20.96 -10.24 5.64
CA THR A 134 20.84 -11.51 4.92
C THR A 134 21.10 -11.31 3.43
N GLU A 135 20.52 -10.28 2.85
CA GLU A 135 20.76 -9.90 1.45
C GLU A 135 22.23 -9.49 1.20
N GLU A 136 22.81 -8.67 2.09
CA GLU A 136 24.22 -8.26 2.02
C GLU A 136 25.18 -9.46 1.98
N ARG A 137 24.96 -10.47 2.82
CA ARG A 137 25.80 -11.68 2.82
C ARG A 137 25.78 -12.41 1.50
N LYS A 138 24.62 -12.57 0.89
CA LYS A 138 24.47 -13.27 -0.39
C LYS A 138 25.03 -12.42 -1.54
N PHE A 139 24.77 -11.13 -1.54
CA PHE A 139 25.37 -10.22 -2.51
C PHE A 139 26.90 -10.24 -2.45
N THR A 140 27.48 -10.17 -1.25
CA THR A 140 28.92 -10.25 -1.04
C THR A 140 29.49 -11.56 -1.57
N SER A 141 28.82 -12.69 -1.32
CA SER A 141 29.24 -13.99 -1.86
C SER A 141 29.25 -14.00 -3.39
N GLY A 142 28.21 -13.48 -4.03
CA GLY A 142 28.13 -13.35 -5.48
C GLY A 142 29.21 -12.43 -6.06
N MET A 143 29.47 -11.30 -5.40
CA MET A 143 30.52 -10.36 -5.81
C MET A 143 31.91 -10.97 -5.65
N ASN A 144 32.18 -11.70 -4.58
CA ASN A 144 33.45 -12.39 -4.38
C ASN A 144 33.70 -13.43 -5.49
N GLN A 145 32.66 -14.19 -5.89
CA GLN A 145 32.77 -15.11 -7.04
C GLN A 145 33.08 -14.35 -8.34
N ARG A 146 32.44 -13.21 -8.55
CA ARG A 146 32.69 -12.35 -9.72
C ARG A 146 34.12 -11.81 -9.72
N TYR A 147 34.63 -11.31 -8.60
CA TYR A 147 36.01 -10.84 -8.50
C TYR A 147 37.01 -12.00 -8.71
N LYS A 148 36.76 -13.17 -8.15
CA LYS A 148 37.58 -14.38 -8.40
C LYS A 148 37.70 -14.66 -9.87
N LEU A 149 36.61 -14.62 -10.63
CA LEU A 149 36.62 -14.84 -12.07
C LEU A 149 37.39 -13.75 -12.84
N ILE A 150 37.20 -12.48 -12.46
CA ILE A 150 37.88 -11.34 -13.08
C ILE A 150 39.39 -11.45 -12.87
N PHE A 151 39.83 -11.68 -11.63
CA PHE A 151 41.26 -11.73 -11.29
C PHE A 151 41.94 -13.01 -11.81
N SER A 152 41.21 -14.10 -11.98
CA SER A 152 41.77 -15.30 -12.62
C SER A 152 41.96 -15.19 -14.14
N ASN A 153 41.40 -14.13 -14.77
CA ASN A 153 41.58 -13.90 -16.18
C ASN A 153 42.97 -13.31 -16.48
N PRO A 154 43.83 -13.93 -17.30
CA PRO A 154 45.16 -13.43 -17.62
C PRO A 154 45.18 -12.00 -18.20
N VAL A 155 44.11 -11.63 -18.91
CA VAL A 155 43.95 -10.27 -19.50
C VAL A 155 43.82 -9.16 -18.44
N SER A 156 43.41 -9.51 -17.22
CA SER A 156 43.22 -8.53 -16.14
C SER A 156 44.51 -7.89 -15.62
N GLY A 157 45.67 -8.58 -15.86
CA GLY A 157 46.98 -8.17 -15.31
C GLY A 157 47.09 -8.28 -13.79
N MET A 158 46.09 -8.84 -13.11
CA MET A 158 46.01 -9.01 -11.66
C MET A 158 46.46 -10.40 -11.23
N LYS A 159 46.91 -10.54 -9.97
CA LYS A 159 47.20 -11.87 -9.42
C LYS A 159 45.89 -12.57 -9.08
N ALA A 160 45.83 -13.88 -9.40
CA ALA A 160 44.61 -14.67 -9.22
C ALA A 160 44.04 -14.62 -7.80
N ASP A 161 44.90 -14.47 -6.78
CA ASP A 161 44.46 -14.43 -5.36
C ASP A 161 44.17 -13.04 -4.82
N ASP A 162 44.38 -11.98 -5.60
CA ASP A 162 44.16 -10.61 -5.13
C ASP A 162 42.66 -10.29 -4.85
N TRP A 163 41.74 -11.10 -5.38
CA TRP A 163 40.32 -11.00 -5.04
C TRP A 163 40.03 -11.15 -3.53
N LEU A 164 40.92 -11.88 -2.80
CA LEU A 164 40.80 -12.03 -1.33
C LEU A 164 41.03 -10.74 -0.57
N LYS A 165 41.66 -9.75 -1.21
CA LYS A 165 41.94 -8.43 -0.62
C LYS A 165 40.81 -7.41 -0.85
N VAL A 166 39.80 -7.79 -1.65
CA VAL A 166 38.66 -6.93 -1.93
C VAL A 166 37.73 -6.93 -0.73
N ASP A 167 37.57 -5.76 -0.10
CA ASP A 167 36.65 -5.55 1.01
C ASP A 167 35.39 -4.82 0.51
N ILE A 168 34.24 -5.48 0.64
CA ILE A 168 32.94 -4.95 0.21
C ILE A 168 32.23 -4.41 1.44
N LYS A 169 32.03 -3.10 1.50
CA LYS A 169 31.34 -2.43 2.62
C LYS A 169 30.00 -1.90 2.17
N PHE A 170 28.97 -2.20 2.95
CA PHE A 170 27.66 -1.60 2.79
C PHE A 170 27.50 -0.45 3.79
N THR A 171 27.17 0.73 3.28
CA THR A 171 26.92 1.91 4.12
C THR A 171 25.42 1.99 4.40
N ARG A 172 25.06 2.11 5.65
CA ARG A 172 23.67 2.32 6.10
C ARG A 172 23.51 3.76 6.47
N ASN A 173 22.64 4.44 5.75
CA ASN A 173 22.28 5.83 6.03
C ASN A 173 20.96 5.82 6.84
N PHE A 174 21.06 5.72 8.16
CA PHE A 174 19.94 5.87 9.08
C PHE A 174 20.16 7.11 9.94
#